data_8b0f8e5476bbf58ec259a712dceaa4f1
#
_entry.id   8b0f8e5476bbf58ec259a712dceaa4f1
#
_cell.length_a   1.000
_cell.length_b   1.000
_cell.length_c   1.000
_cell.angle_alpha   90.00
_cell.angle_beta   90.00
_cell.angle_gamma   90.00
#
_symmetry.space_group_name_H-M   'P 1'
#
loop_
_entity.id
_entity.type
_entity.pdbx_description
1 polymer ?
#
loop_
_entity_poly.entity_id
_entity_poly.type
_entity_poly.pdbx_seq_one_letter_code
_entity_poly.pdbx_strand_id
1 'polypeptide(L)'
;MKILVCTDGSEQSEKTLEKTLVITEGCNVDEVAIIHVDDEKVDFSAMPVGEGHVPTEKEMERFRKMQEEHKSERKKILQDALKVFQENNINARTIFKEGHPSHTIVETAHKEGFDMVIIGSRGLSGFKKVFLGSVSSAVVQEAKDCIVAVVK
;
A
#
# COMPACT_ATOMS: atom_id res chain seq x y z
N MET A 1 0.67 -18.89 10.35
CA MET A 1 -0.27 -17.87 9.85
C MET A 1 0.50 -16.88 9.00
N LYS A 2 -0.01 -16.52 7.81
CA LYS A 2 0.56 -15.52 6.90
C LYS A 2 -0.23 -14.22 6.98
N ILE A 3 0.45 -13.11 7.22
CA ILE A 3 -0.17 -11.78 7.37
C ILE A 3 0.20 -10.87 6.20
N LEU A 4 -0.80 -10.23 5.61
CA LEU A 4 -0.63 -9.14 4.64
C LEU A 4 -0.95 -7.83 5.34
N VAL A 5 0.04 -6.95 5.53
CA VAL A 5 -0.14 -5.62 6.10
C VAL A 5 -0.07 -4.55 5.01
N CYS A 6 -1.03 -3.63 5.00
CA CYS A 6 -1.14 -2.59 4.00
C CYS A 6 -0.50 -1.29 4.48
N THR A 7 0.30 -0.65 3.63
CA THR A 7 0.89 0.67 3.89
C THR A 7 0.73 1.60 2.68
N ASP A 8 0.43 2.85 2.95
CA ASP A 8 0.42 3.95 1.99
C ASP A 8 1.43 5.06 2.35
N GLY A 9 2.24 4.83 3.41
CA GLY A 9 3.19 5.80 3.94
C GLY A 9 2.57 6.90 4.81
N SER A 10 1.29 6.82 5.13
CA SER A 10 0.62 7.75 6.04
C SER A 10 0.94 7.44 7.51
N GLU A 11 0.78 8.43 8.39
CA GLU A 11 0.88 8.24 9.85
C GLU A 11 -0.04 7.10 10.35
N GLN A 12 -1.20 6.91 9.73
CA GLN A 12 -2.11 5.83 10.07
C GLN A 12 -1.56 4.45 9.64
N SER A 13 -0.84 4.38 8.53
CA SER A 13 -0.19 3.13 8.12
C SER A 13 1.00 2.79 9.01
N GLU A 14 1.73 3.77 9.55
CA GLU A 14 2.78 3.54 10.55
C GLU A 14 2.21 2.90 11.81
N LYS A 15 1.09 3.43 12.35
CA LYS A 15 0.37 2.81 13.47
C LYS A 15 -0.10 1.40 13.16
N THR A 16 -0.46 1.15 11.89
CA THR A 16 -0.86 -0.18 11.43
C THR A 16 0.30 -1.17 11.49
N LEU A 17 1.51 -0.75 11.09
CA LEU A 17 2.73 -1.57 11.22
C LEU A 17 3.04 -1.88 12.69
N GLU A 18 3.00 -0.88 13.58
CA GLU A 18 3.21 -1.06 15.03
C GLU A 18 2.21 -2.05 15.64
N LYS A 19 0.91 -1.95 15.29
CA LYS A 19 -0.11 -2.90 15.77
C LYS A 19 0.07 -4.30 15.20
N THR A 20 0.63 -4.41 14.00
CA THR A 20 0.98 -5.69 13.41
C THR A 20 2.09 -6.38 14.22
N LEU A 21 3.10 -5.65 14.73
CA LEU A 21 4.12 -6.22 15.62
C LEU A 21 3.50 -6.88 16.85
N VAL A 22 2.55 -6.20 17.51
CA VAL A 22 1.86 -6.76 18.68
C VAL A 22 1.11 -8.06 18.34
N ILE A 23 0.52 -8.13 17.15
CA ILE A 23 -0.16 -9.35 16.70
C ILE A 23 0.85 -10.47 16.46
N THR A 24 2.01 -10.16 15.87
CA THR A 24 3.06 -11.16 15.61
C THR A 24 3.65 -11.75 16.89
N GLU A 25 3.73 -10.98 17.98
CA GLU A 25 4.19 -11.46 19.28
C GLU A 25 3.20 -12.45 19.92
N GLY A 26 1.90 -12.24 19.70
CA GLY A 26 0.82 -13.07 20.30
C GLY A 26 0.38 -14.27 19.48
N CYS A 27 0.83 -14.38 18.23
CA CYS A 27 0.37 -15.40 17.29
C CYS A 27 1.56 -16.15 16.66
N ASN A 28 1.33 -17.40 16.25
CA ASN A 28 2.32 -18.14 15.46
C ASN A 28 2.28 -17.64 14.00
N VAL A 29 3.14 -16.67 13.68
CA VAL A 29 3.21 -16.03 12.36
C VAL A 29 4.41 -16.59 11.60
N ASP A 30 4.16 -17.16 10.43
CA ASP A 30 5.17 -17.73 9.56
C ASP A 30 5.82 -16.65 8.68
N GLU A 31 5.01 -15.69 8.24
CA GLU A 31 5.43 -14.65 7.30
C GLU A 31 4.58 -13.38 7.45
N VAL A 32 5.21 -12.23 7.36
CA VAL A 32 4.55 -10.93 7.15
C VAL A 32 4.91 -10.41 5.76
N ALA A 33 3.91 -10.09 4.94
CA ALA A 33 4.13 -9.36 3.70
C ALA A 33 3.58 -7.94 3.83
N ILE A 34 4.37 -6.96 3.46
CA ILE A 34 4.02 -5.53 3.50
C ILE A 34 3.67 -5.12 2.08
N ILE A 35 2.39 -4.78 1.83
CA ILE A 35 1.95 -4.37 0.50
C ILE A 35 1.76 -2.86 0.41
N HIS A 36 2.32 -2.28 -0.65
CA HIS A 36 1.99 -0.95 -1.13
C HIS A 36 1.41 -1.07 -2.54
N VAL A 37 0.21 -0.53 -2.73
CA VAL A 37 -0.44 -0.48 -4.05
C VAL A 37 -0.45 0.95 -4.53
N ASP A 38 0.19 1.16 -5.68
CA ASP A 38 0.21 2.43 -6.37
C ASP A 38 -1.04 2.59 -7.23
N ASP A 39 -1.92 3.52 -6.84
CA ASP A 39 -3.16 3.87 -7.58
C ASP A 39 -2.91 4.94 -8.65
N GLU A 40 -1.68 5.40 -8.79
CA GLU A 40 -1.40 6.41 -9.80
C GLU A 40 -1.63 5.87 -11.21
N LYS A 41 -2.79 6.19 -11.73
CA LYS A 41 -2.94 6.36 -13.17
C LYS A 41 -1.92 7.40 -13.56
N VAL A 42 -1.01 7.04 -14.47
CA VAL A 42 -0.08 8.00 -15.06
C VAL A 42 -0.87 9.26 -15.37
N ASP A 43 -0.65 10.32 -14.61
CA ASP A 43 -1.40 11.56 -14.77
C ASP A 43 -0.90 12.26 -16.05
N PHE A 44 -1.48 11.86 -17.16
CA PHE A 44 -1.22 12.50 -18.45
C PHE A 44 -1.67 13.97 -18.49
N SER A 45 -2.42 14.45 -17.48
CA SER A 45 -2.78 15.86 -17.38
C SER A 45 -1.57 16.74 -17.06
N ALA A 46 -0.52 16.17 -16.48
CA ALA A 46 0.78 16.82 -16.29
C ALA A 46 1.61 16.88 -17.59
N MET A 47 1.23 16.13 -18.63
CA MET A 47 1.78 16.35 -19.95
C MET A 47 1.19 17.62 -20.56
N PRO A 48 2.02 18.48 -21.16
CA PRO A 48 1.53 19.64 -21.91
C PRO A 48 0.92 19.18 -23.25
N VAL A 49 -0.22 18.49 -23.17
CA VAL A 49 -1.01 18.04 -24.32
C VAL A 49 -2.16 19.03 -24.50
N GLY A 50 -1.95 20.04 -25.38
CA GLY A 50 -3.03 20.82 -25.99
C GLY A 50 -3.41 20.23 -27.34
N GLU A 51 -4.57 20.61 -27.89
CA GLU A 51 -4.93 20.23 -29.26
C GLU A 51 -3.79 20.61 -30.23
N GLY A 52 -3.15 19.59 -30.82
CA GLY A 52 -2.04 19.76 -31.76
C GLY A 52 -0.63 19.94 -31.14
N HIS A 53 -0.48 19.88 -29.81
CA HIS A 53 0.83 19.92 -29.17
C HIS A 53 1.47 18.52 -29.16
N VAL A 54 2.63 18.41 -29.78
CA VAL A 54 3.50 17.22 -29.69
C VAL A 54 4.55 17.52 -28.62
N PRO A 55 4.62 16.73 -27.52
CA PRO A 55 5.60 16.97 -26.45
C PRO A 55 7.02 16.99 -27.01
N THR A 56 7.80 18.00 -26.63
CA THR A 56 9.22 18.07 -26.95
C THR A 56 10.01 17.01 -26.18
N GLU A 57 11.18 16.65 -26.66
CA GLU A 57 12.08 15.70 -26.01
C GLU A 57 12.39 16.10 -24.55
N LYS A 58 12.57 17.40 -24.31
CA LYS A 58 12.81 17.97 -22.97
C LYS A 58 11.62 17.82 -22.04
N GLU A 59 10.39 17.92 -22.53
CA GLU A 59 9.17 17.72 -21.76
C GLU A 59 8.97 16.24 -21.43
N MET A 60 9.26 15.36 -22.38
CA MET A 60 9.24 13.91 -22.16
C MET A 60 10.29 13.46 -21.14
N GLU A 61 11.48 14.04 -21.16
CA GLU A 61 12.53 13.74 -20.19
C GLU A 61 12.15 14.20 -18.78
N ARG A 62 11.57 15.40 -18.64
CA ARG A 62 11.03 15.88 -17.34
C ARG A 62 9.94 14.97 -16.80
N PHE A 63 9.03 14.52 -17.65
CA PHE A 63 7.96 13.62 -17.28
C PHE A 63 8.50 12.26 -16.79
N ARG A 64 9.46 11.66 -17.52
CA ARG A 64 10.13 10.43 -17.11
C ARG A 64 10.81 10.58 -15.75
N LYS A 65 11.54 11.69 -15.56
CA LYS A 65 12.24 11.96 -14.30
C LYS A 65 11.28 12.07 -13.12
N MET A 66 10.16 12.77 -13.29
CA MET A 66 9.11 12.88 -12.29
C MET A 66 8.53 11.50 -11.93
N GLN A 67 8.27 10.66 -12.93
CA GLN A 67 7.78 9.29 -12.73
C GLN A 67 8.79 8.42 -11.94
N GLU A 68 10.08 8.55 -12.25
CA GLU A 68 11.15 7.82 -11.54
C GLU A 68 11.28 8.28 -10.08
N GLU A 69 11.16 9.60 -9.83
CA GLU A 69 11.16 10.17 -8.48
C GLU A 69 9.99 9.62 -7.66
N HIS A 70 8.77 9.63 -8.17
CA HIS A 70 7.59 9.07 -7.52
C HIS A 70 7.75 7.57 -7.22
N LYS A 71 8.25 6.79 -8.18
CA LYS A 71 8.51 5.37 -7.99
C LYS A 71 9.57 5.11 -6.92
N SER A 72 10.57 5.98 -6.83
CA SER A 72 11.62 5.92 -5.80
C SER A 72 11.05 6.18 -4.40
N GLU A 73 10.19 7.19 -4.25
CA GLU A 73 9.54 7.51 -2.98
C GLU A 73 8.69 6.35 -2.47
N ARG A 74 7.92 5.70 -3.35
CA ARG A 74 7.09 4.55 -2.98
C ARG A 74 7.89 3.31 -2.57
N LYS A 75 9.00 3.07 -3.25
CA LYS A 75 9.95 2.01 -2.83
C LYS A 75 10.52 2.30 -1.45
N LYS A 76 10.78 3.59 -1.14
CA LYS A 76 11.26 4.00 0.18
C LYS A 76 10.23 3.70 1.27
N ILE A 77 8.94 3.97 1.05
CA ILE A 77 7.86 3.61 1.99
C ILE A 77 7.95 2.13 2.37
N LEU A 78 8.08 1.24 1.39
CA LEU A 78 8.20 -0.19 1.64
C LEU A 78 9.48 -0.58 2.36
N GLN A 79 10.60 0.07 2.03
CA GLN A 79 11.88 -0.19 2.70
C GLN A 79 11.85 0.25 4.17
N ASP A 80 11.27 1.41 4.46
CA ASP A 80 11.15 1.91 5.82
C ASP A 80 10.19 1.03 6.64
N ALA A 81 9.07 0.62 6.05
CA ALA A 81 8.16 -0.34 6.66
C ALA A 81 8.82 -1.71 6.94
N LEU A 82 9.64 -2.20 6.02
CA LEU A 82 10.36 -3.47 6.17
C LEU A 82 11.33 -3.44 7.37
N LYS A 83 12.04 -2.31 7.57
CA LYS A 83 12.97 -2.14 8.70
C LYS A 83 12.28 -2.34 10.05
N VAL A 84 11.03 -1.86 10.19
CA VAL A 84 10.24 -2.01 11.42
C VAL A 84 10.14 -3.48 11.84
N PHE A 85 9.91 -4.38 10.89
CA PHE A 85 9.82 -5.83 11.16
C PHE A 85 11.19 -6.48 11.34
N GLN A 86 12.18 -6.09 10.55
CA GLN A 86 13.54 -6.62 10.65
C GLN A 86 14.19 -6.31 12.01
N GLU A 87 14.01 -5.09 12.52
CA GLU A 87 14.49 -4.67 13.84
C GLU A 87 13.86 -5.46 15.00
N ASN A 88 12.67 -6.04 14.75
CA ASN A 88 11.98 -6.91 15.70
C ASN A 88 12.15 -8.41 15.40
N ASN A 89 13.12 -8.79 14.54
CA ASN A 89 13.43 -10.17 14.15
C ASN A 89 12.24 -10.94 13.54
N ILE A 90 11.34 -10.23 12.86
CA ILE A 90 10.18 -10.83 12.18
C ILE A 90 10.55 -11.09 10.72
N ASN A 91 10.24 -12.30 10.24
CA ASN A 91 10.38 -12.64 8.82
C ASN A 91 9.37 -11.86 8.00
N ALA A 92 9.84 -10.83 7.30
CA ALA A 92 8.99 -9.96 6.50
C ALA A 92 9.55 -9.74 5.08
N ARG A 93 8.64 -9.55 4.13
CA ARG A 93 8.97 -9.15 2.76
C ARG A 93 8.06 -8.03 2.27
N THR A 94 8.45 -7.38 1.18
CA THR A 94 7.68 -6.30 0.57
C THR A 94 7.01 -6.75 -0.73
N ILE A 95 5.82 -6.20 -0.99
CA ILE A 95 5.08 -6.37 -2.24
C ILE A 95 4.74 -4.98 -2.77
N PHE A 96 5.22 -4.66 -3.97
CA PHE A 96 4.82 -3.47 -4.70
C PHE A 96 3.90 -3.87 -5.85
N LYS A 97 2.74 -3.27 -5.95
CA LYS A 97 1.78 -3.50 -7.04
C LYS A 97 1.27 -2.16 -7.56
N GLU A 98 0.90 -2.14 -8.82
CA GLU A 98 0.20 -1.03 -9.46
C GLU A 98 -1.25 -1.44 -9.73
N GLY A 99 -2.21 -0.54 -9.49
CA GLY A 99 -3.62 -0.81 -9.75
C GLY A 99 -4.58 -0.22 -8.72
N HIS A 100 -5.84 -0.65 -8.78
CA HIS A 100 -6.85 -0.18 -7.83
C HIS A 100 -6.60 -0.80 -6.44
N PRO A 101 -6.34 -0.01 -5.39
CA PRO A 101 -5.82 -0.50 -4.12
C PRO A 101 -6.63 -1.62 -3.49
N SER A 102 -7.94 -1.45 -3.30
CA SER A 102 -8.77 -2.48 -2.64
C SER A 102 -8.77 -3.79 -3.40
N HIS A 103 -8.99 -3.74 -4.70
CA HIS A 103 -9.01 -4.92 -5.56
C HIS A 103 -7.66 -5.65 -5.55
N THR A 104 -6.58 -4.90 -5.70
CA THR A 104 -5.21 -5.47 -5.73
C THR A 104 -4.82 -6.10 -4.40
N ILE A 105 -5.21 -5.50 -3.26
CA ILE A 105 -5.00 -6.06 -1.93
C ILE A 105 -5.75 -7.38 -1.77
N VAL A 106 -7.05 -7.39 -2.08
CA VAL A 106 -7.90 -8.60 -1.94
C VAL A 106 -7.41 -9.72 -2.86
N GLU A 107 -7.11 -9.39 -4.11
CA GLU A 107 -6.57 -10.35 -5.06
C GLU A 107 -5.23 -10.95 -4.60
N THR A 108 -4.33 -10.12 -4.07
CA THR A 108 -3.04 -10.57 -3.55
C THR A 108 -3.22 -11.46 -2.33
N ALA A 109 -4.10 -11.08 -1.39
CA ALA A 109 -4.40 -11.87 -0.21
C ALA A 109 -4.90 -13.27 -0.58
N HIS A 110 -5.84 -13.35 -1.52
CA HIS A 110 -6.40 -14.62 -1.99
C HIS A 110 -5.38 -15.46 -2.77
N LYS A 111 -4.68 -14.87 -3.76
CA LYS A 111 -3.75 -15.61 -4.63
C LYS A 111 -2.53 -16.17 -3.88
N GLU A 112 -2.05 -15.44 -2.88
CA GLU A 112 -0.86 -15.85 -2.12
C GLU A 112 -1.21 -16.58 -0.81
N GLY A 113 -2.50 -16.77 -0.52
CA GLY A 113 -3.01 -17.53 0.62
C GLY A 113 -2.67 -16.88 1.95
N PHE A 114 -2.94 -15.58 2.09
CA PHE A 114 -2.82 -14.88 3.37
C PHE A 114 -4.03 -15.18 4.26
N ASP A 115 -3.75 -15.52 5.52
CA ASP A 115 -4.76 -15.81 6.52
C ASP A 115 -5.37 -14.53 7.12
N MET A 116 -4.61 -13.43 7.11
CA MET A 116 -5.02 -12.14 7.67
C MET A 116 -4.54 -10.98 6.81
N VAL A 117 -5.44 -10.00 6.62
CA VAL A 117 -5.14 -8.67 6.07
C VAL A 117 -5.27 -7.64 7.17
N ILE A 118 -4.22 -6.84 7.39
CA ILE A 118 -4.22 -5.73 8.36
C ILE A 118 -4.12 -4.42 7.59
N ILE A 119 -5.10 -3.53 7.80
CA ILE A 119 -5.19 -2.27 7.07
C ILE A 119 -5.54 -1.12 8.02
N GLY A 120 -5.00 0.06 7.78
CA GLY A 120 -5.39 1.27 8.48
C GLY A 120 -6.82 1.69 8.15
N SER A 121 -7.56 2.21 9.13
CA SER A 121 -8.92 2.69 8.91
C SER A 121 -9.00 3.89 7.96
N ARG A 122 -7.89 4.57 7.71
CA ARG A 122 -7.74 5.75 6.84
C ARG A 122 -6.43 5.68 6.07
N GLY A 123 -6.29 6.51 5.06
CA GLY A 123 -5.06 6.71 4.30
C GLY A 123 -4.76 8.20 4.13
N LEU A 124 -3.94 8.54 3.14
CA LEU A 124 -3.44 9.89 2.84
C LEU A 124 -4.55 10.96 2.67
N SER A 125 -5.76 10.58 2.26
CA SER A 125 -6.88 11.53 2.04
C SER A 125 -7.49 12.14 3.29
N GLY A 126 -7.21 11.63 4.49
CA GLY A 126 -7.42 12.27 5.80
C GLY A 126 -8.81 12.79 6.15
N PHE A 127 -9.90 12.36 5.50
CA PHE A 127 -11.26 12.83 5.81
C PHE A 127 -11.67 12.48 7.24
N LYS A 128 -11.72 13.50 8.12
CA LYS A 128 -11.97 13.37 9.58
C LYS A 128 -13.36 12.83 9.97
N LYS A 129 -14.32 12.77 9.04
CA LYS A 129 -15.73 12.45 9.35
C LYS A 129 -16.20 11.05 8.96
N VAL A 130 -15.36 10.22 8.35
CA VAL A 130 -15.75 8.89 7.87
C VAL A 130 -15.18 7.82 8.81
N PHE A 131 -16.00 6.84 9.20
CA PHE A 131 -15.59 5.75 10.09
C PHE A 131 -14.50 4.86 9.48
N LEU A 132 -14.59 4.59 8.16
CA LEU A 132 -13.61 3.85 7.37
C LEU A 132 -13.33 4.59 6.07
N GLY A 133 -12.08 4.54 5.60
CA GLY A 133 -11.71 5.00 4.28
C GLY A 133 -12.28 4.11 3.17
N SER A 134 -12.29 4.61 1.93
CA SER A 134 -12.82 3.86 0.78
C SER A 134 -12.13 2.52 0.57
N VAL A 135 -10.80 2.50 0.64
CA VAL A 135 -10.00 1.28 0.46
C VAL A 135 -10.27 0.27 1.59
N SER A 136 -10.19 0.69 2.85
CA SER A 136 -10.43 -0.20 3.99
C SER A 136 -11.87 -0.74 4.02
N SER A 137 -12.85 0.10 3.67
CA SER A 137 -14.25 -0.34 3.56
C SER A 137 -14.43 -1.39 2.46
N ALA A 138 -13.84 -1.20 1.29
CA ALA A 138 -13.92 -2.14 0.18
C ALA A 138 -13.19 -3.46 0.53
N VAL A 139 -11.99 -3.40 1.12
CA VAL A 139 -11.27 -4.61 1.55
C VAL A 139 -12.09 -5.44 2.54
N VAL A 140 -12.73 -4.80 3.54
CA VAL A 140 -13.61 -5.50 4.51
C VAL A 140 -14.79 -6.20 3.82
N GLN A 141 -15.34 -5.59 2.77
CA GLN A 141 -16.50 -6.13 2.05
C GLN A 141 -16.14 -7.22 1.03
N GLU A 142 -14.98 -7.10 0.39
CA GLU A 142 -14.59 -7.92 -0.76
C GLU A 142 -13.69 -9.10 -0.37
N ALA A 143 -12.93 -8.99 0.74
CA ALA A 143 -12.03 -10.06 1.19
C ALA A 143 -12.82 -11.31 1.59
N LYS A 144 -12.34 -12.46 1.10
CA LYS A 144 -12.93 -13.78 1.37
C LYS A 144 -11.84 -14.69 1.94
N ASP A 145 -12.27 -15.62 2.76
CA ASP A 145 -11.42 -16.69 3.29
C ASP A 145 -10.19 -16.20 4.11
N CYS A 146 -10.23 -14.95 4.60
CA CYS A 146 -9.19 -14.39 5.47
C CYS A 146 -9.80 -13.46 6.52
N ILE A 147 -9.05 -13.23 7.60
CA ILE A 147 -9.41 -12.25 8.63
C ILE A 147 -9.03 -10.86 8.12
N VAL A 148 -9.91 -9.87 8.29
CA VAL A 148 -9.57 -8.47 8.03
C VAL A 148 -9.56 -7.68 9.33
N ALA A 149 -8.39 -7.21 9.74
CA ALA A 149 -8.21 -6.36 10.91
C ALA A 149 -8.04 -4.90 10.47
N VAL A 150 -8.87 -4.01 11.01
CA VAL A 150 -8.81 -2.58 10.72
C VAL A 150 -8.27 -1.83 11.92
N VAL A 151 -7.13 -1.16 11.75
CA VAL A 151 -6.46 -0.35 12.77
C VAL A 151 -6.98 1.09 12.72
N LYS A 152 -7.39 1.62 13.89
CA LYS A 152 -7.93 2.98 14.05
C LYS A 152 -6.92 3.91 14.70
#